data_0dacb54d9f4ccd0b2be32062668b94fc
#
_entry.id   0dacb54d9f4ccd0b2be32062668b94fc
#
_cell.length_a   1.000
_cell.length_b   1.000
_cell.length_c   1.000
_cell.angle_alpha   90.00
_cell.angle_beta   90.00
_cell.angle_gamma   90.00
#
_symmetry.space_group_name_H-M   'P 1'
#
loop_
_entity.id
_entity.type
_entity.pdbx_description
1 polymer ?
#
loop_
_entity_poly.entity_id
_entity_poly.type
_entity_poly.pdbx_seq_one_letter_code
_entity_poly.pdbx_strand_id
1 'polypeptide(L)' 'MNCRTTTQIIEELPDYAIAKVTMQFEDFSKTDLITLVKENGIWKVAKSVNSYK' A
#
# COMPACT_ATOMS: atom_id res chain seq x y z
N MET A 1 8.15 8.54 19.89
CA MET A 1 8.59 8.27 18.51
C MET A 1 7.53 8.76 17.53
N ASN A 2 7.91 9.63 16.64
CA ASN A 2 6.97 10.22 15.70
C ASN A 2 6.96 9.44 14.40
N CYS A 3 5.80 8.91 14.06
CA CYS A 3 5.60 8.18 12.82
C CYS A 3 4.36 8.71 12.13
N ARG A 4 4.49 9.12 10.91
CA ARG A 4 3.36 9.58 10.10
C ARG A 4 3.05 8.54 9.04
N THR A 5 1.81 8.10 9.02
CA THR A 5 1.36 7.12 8.05
C THR A 5 0.36 7.76 7.09
N THR A 6 0.61 7.61 5.81
CA THR A 6 -0.28 8.11 4.76
C THR A 6 -0.64 6.96 3.84
N THR A 7 -1.92 6.78 3.59
CA THR A 7 -2.40 5.76 2.66
C THR A 7 -3.03 6.46 1.47
N GLN A 8 -2.62 6.04 0.28
CA GLN A 8 -3.10 6.64 -0.96
C GLN A 8 -3.49 5.52 -1.93
N ILE A 9 -4.67 5.65 -2.52
CA ILE A 9 -5.10 4.72 -3.56
C ILE A 9 -4.59 5.25 -4.89
N ILE A 10 -3.68 4.52 -5.51
CA ILE A 10 -3.08 4.93 -6.78
C ILE A 10 -4.01 4.58 -7.93
N GLU A 11 -4.60 3.40 -7.88
CA GLU A 11 -5.47 2.93 -8.94
C GLU A 11 -6.55 2.03 -8.36
N GLU A 12 -7.77 2.18 -8.82
CA GLU A 12 -8.89 1.37 -8.36
C GLU A 12 -9.74 0.97 -9.54
N LEU A 13 -9.86 -0.33 -9.74
CA LEU A 13 -10.70 -0.93 -10.77
C LEU A 13 -11.66 -1.90 -10.10
N PRO A 14 -12.74 -2.32 -10.80
CA PRO A 14 -13.70 -3.26 -10.19
C PRO A 14 -13.07 -4.56 -9.69
N ASP A 15 -11.99 -5.00 -10.34
CA ASP A 15 -11.37 -6.28 -10.03
C ASP A 15 -10.05 -6.18 -9.29
N TYR A 16 -9.44 -5.01 -9.22
CA TYR A 16 -8.20 -4.84 -8.48
C TYR A 16 -8.00 -3.40 -8.06
N ALA A 17 -7.10 -3.21 -7.11
CA ALA A 17 -6.74 -1.89 -6.65
C ALA A 17 -5.27 -1.89 -6.23
N ILE A 18 -4.61 -0.75 -6.37
CA ILE A 18 -3.24 -0.57 -5.93
C ILE A 18 -3.23 0.52 -4.87
N ALA A 19 -2.75 0.17 -3.68
CA ALA A 19 -2.64 1.10 -2.57
C ALA A 19 -1.17 1.37 -2.26
N LYS A 20 -0.87 2.61 -1.93
CA LYS A 20 0.46 3.01 -1.50
C LYS A 20 0.37 3.46 -0.06
N VAL A 21 1.14 2.81 0.80
CA VAL A 21 1.24 3.18 2.21
C VAL A 21 2.61 3.74 2.46
N THR A 22 2.68 4.97 2.93
CA THR A 22 3.95 5.63 3.24
C THR A 22 4.02 5.88 4.73
N MET A 23 5.10 5.42 5.35
CA MET A 23 5.39 5.66 6.75
C MET A 23 6.64 6.50 6.86
N GLN A 24 6.53 7.64 7.51
CA GLN A 24 7.66 8.54 7.71
C GLN A 24 8.12 8.52 9.16
N PHE A 25 9.38 8.23 9.35
CA PHE A 25 10.05 8.27 10.64
C PHE A 25 11.04 9.43 10.65
N GLU A 26 11.65 9.69 11.79
CA GLU A 26 12.61 10.78 11.90
C GLU A 26 13.83 10.61 11.00
N ASP A 27 14.31 9.38 10.88
CA ASP A 27 15.56 9.08 10.18
C ASP A 27 15.37 8.48 8.80
N PHE A 28 14.18 7.99 8.48
CA PHE A 28 13.96 7.34 7.20
C PHE A 28 12.47 7.29 6.86
N SER A 29 12.18 6.89 5.63
CA SER A 29 10.81 6.66 5.22
C SER A 29 10.69 5.29 4.58
N LYS A 30 9.52 4.69 4.74
CA LYS A 30 9.22 3.38 4.19
C LYS A 30 7.97 3.49 3.33
N THR A 31 8.02 2.93 2.14
CA THR A 31 6.88 2.92 1.23
C THR A 31 6.53 1.49 0.86
N ASP A 32 5.27 1.13 1.05
CA ASP A 32 4.75 -0.18 0.67
C ASP A 32 3.74 0.00 -0.46
N LEU A 33 3.90 -0.77 -1.52
CA LEU A 33 2.92 -0.84 -2.59
C LEU A 33 2.21 -2.18 -2.47
N ILE A 34 0.90 -2.11 -2.32
CA ILE A 34 0.08 -3.30 -2.11
C ILE A 34 -0.90 -3.42 -3.27
N THR A 35 -0.87 -4.55 -3.95
CA THR A 35 -1.82 -4.86 -5.01
C THR A 35 -2.88 -5.79 -4.47
N LEU A 36 -4.13 -5.34 -4.56
CA LEU A 36 -5.28 -6.10 -4.10
C LEU A 36 -6.07 -6.58 -5.31
N VAL A 37 -6.50 -7.82 -5.28
CA VAL A 37 -7.29 -8.41 -6.36
C VAL A 37 -8.60 -8.90 -5.77
N LYS A 38 -9.69 -8.62 -6.47
CA LYS A 38 -11.00 -9.10 -6.08
C LYS A 38 -11.30 -10.40 -6.81
N GLU A 39 -11.58 -11.44 -6.04
CA GLU A 39 -11.86 -12.76 -6.57
C GLU A 39 -13.07 -13.33 -5.85
N ASN A 40 -14.12 -13.66 -6.60
CA ASN A 40 -15.38 -14.18 -6.05
C ASN A 40 -15.97 -13.28 -4.98
N GLY A 41 -15.85 -11.96 -5.15
CA GLY A 41 -16.37 -11.00 -4.19
C GLY A 41 -15.50 -10.79 -2.96
N ILE A 42 -14.31 -11.39 -2.93
CA ILE A 42 -13.40 -11.28 -1.80
C ILE A 42 -12.11 -10.60 -2.25
N TRP A 43 -11.67 -9.60 -1.49
CA TRP A 43 -10.41 -8.91 -1.75
C TRP A 43 -9.25 -9.70 -1.14
N LYS A 44 -8.21 -9.91 -1.95
CA LYS A 44 -7.01 -10.60 -1.50
C LYS A 44 -5.78 -9.81 -1.89
N VAL A 45 -4.75 -9.90 -1.07
CA VAL A 45 -3.46 -9.28 -1.39
C VAL A 45 -2.75 -10.17 -2.39
N ALA A 46 -2.56 -9.66 -3.61
CA ALA A 46 -1.89 -10.40 -4.66
C ALA A 46 -0.38 -10.16 -4.65
N LYS A 47 0.04 -8.94 -4.29
CA LYS A 47 1.45 -8.58 -4.32
C LYS A 47 1.71 -7.43 -3.37
N SER A 48 2.88 -7.43 -2.73
CA SER A 48 3.33 -6.30 -1.94
C SER A 48 4.81 -6.05 -2.21
N VAL A 49 5.16 -4.77 -2.28
CA VAL A 49 6.53 -4.36 -2.52
C VAL A 49 6.91 -3.34 -1.45
N ASN A 50 8.02 -3.57 -0.80
CA ASN A 50 8.53 -2.68 0.25
C ASN A 50 9.74 -1.92 -0.27
N SER A 51 9.78 -0.64 0.03
CA SER A 51 10.90 0.20 -0.35
C SER A 51 11.30 1.07 0.83
N TYR A 52 12.58 1.15 1.08
CA TYR A 52 13.16 1.97 2.15
C TYR A 52 14.00 3.09 1.56
N LYS A 53 13.92 4.23 2.20
CA LYS A 53 14.79 5.36 1.86
C LYS A 53 15.37 6.02 3.07
#